data_23b8de9531f0cfdbb91c83378ce990fc
#
_entry.id   23b8de9531f0cfdbb91c83378ce990fc
#
_cell.length_a   1.000
_cell.length_b   1.000
_cell.length_c   1.000
_cell.angle_alpha   90.00
_cell.angle_beta   90.00
_cell.angle_gamma   90.00
#
_symmetry.space_group_name_H-M   'P 1'
#
loop_
_entity.id
_entity.type
_entity.pdbx_description
1 polymer ?
#
loop_
_entity_poly.entity_id
_entity_poly.type
_entity_poly.pdbx_seq_one_letter_code
_entity_poly.pdbx_strand_id
1 'polypeptide(L)'
;MKNKETMNDRLTALKLFARAGRVGSFSSAGRELGLSQPSASRLIAALEADVGATLFSRTTRAVTLTDAGTAYLVRVEAILSALDEADHEARGTGELRGVLRIGSPISFGLREIIPRLSTFMTLHPALKIELKVTDRYPDLVTEGIDVSFQFGSLADSSLRARKVLHQPRILTASPEYLKERGTPMMPSDLAQHSVILSPAHPSPTFSFRKDGRTVSVRVDGQLSSSINEAAIVSAVAGLGIATSSKTSARVELDAGELVRLLPDWDFGSMEISALFVSGRTIKPAARAFTDFLIAEFRR
;
A
#
# COMPACT_ATOMS: atom_id res chain seq x y z
N MET A 1 -35.08 -17.17 23.30
CA MET A 1 -33.89 -18.03 23.41
C MET A 1 -33.38 -18.50 22.03
N LYS A 2 -34.19 -18.86 21.04
CA LYS A 2 -33.76 -19.30 19.68
C LYS A 2 -32.84 -18.29 18.92
N ASN A 3 -33.07 -16.98 19.08
CA ASN A 3 -32.26 -15.97 18.35
C ASN A 3 -30.82 -15.80 18.83
N LYS A 4 -30.50 -16.17 20.05
CA LYS A 4 -29.15 -16.01 20.63
C LYS A 4 -28.22 -17.17 20.24
N GLU A 5 -28.76 -18.37 20.10
CA GLU A 5 -28.01 -19.54 19.60
C GLU A 5 -27.68 -19.41 18.13
N THR A 6 -28.63 -18.95 17.29
CA THR A 6 -28.40 -18.74 15.84
C THR A 6 -27.36 -17.66 15.54
N MET A 7 -27.25 -16.61 16.34
CA MET A 7 -26.27 -15.53 16.14
C MET A 7 -24.86 -15.97 16.55
N ASN A 8 -24.73 -16.75 17.61
CA ASN A 8 -23.45 -17.32 18.06
C ASN A 8 -22.93 -18.37 17.04
N ASP A 9 -23.83 -19.16 16.49
CA ASP A 9 -23.53 -20.13 15.45
C ASP A 9 -23.05 -19.47 14.16
N ARG A 10 -23.64 -18.33 13.75
CA ARG A 10 -23.23 -17.60 12.56
C ARG A 10 -21.84 -16.98 12.71
N LEU A 11 -21.52 -16.36 13.85
CA LEU A 11 -20.19 -15.83 14.12
C LEU A 11 -19.13 -16.93 14.13
N THR A 12 -19.45 -18.08 14.74
CA THR A 12 -18.59 -19.26 14.75
C THR A 12 -18.37 -19.80 13.33
N ALA A 13 -19.44 -19.84 12.51
CA ALA A 13 -19.35 -20.24 11.12
C ALA A 13 -18.47 -19.29 10.28
N LEU A 14 -18.56 -17.96 10.49
CA LEU A 14 -17.70 -16.99 9.83
C LEU A 14 -16.23 -17.15 10.25
N LYS A 15 -15.95 -17.33 11.53
CA LYS A 15 -14.58 -17.61 12.04
C LYS A 15 -14.02 -18.90 11.45
N LEU A 16 -14.83 -19.95 11.41
CA LEU A 16 -14.46 -21.23 10.81
C LEU A 16 -14.19 -21.12 9.31
N PHE A 17 -15.06 -20.39 8.59
CA PHE A 17 -14.91 -20.14 7.16
C PHE A 17 -13.58 -19.41 6.85
N ALA A 18 -13.31 -18.30 7.57
CA ALA A 18 -12.09 -17.55 7.39
C ALA A 18 -10.85 -18.40 7.67
N ARG A 19 -10.88 -19.20 8.73
CA ARG A 19 -9.76 -20.09 9.07
C ARG A 19 -9.57 -21.22 8.07
N ALA A 20 -10.66 -21.86 7.65
CA ALA A 20 -10.62 -22.94 6.65
C ALA A 20 -10.11 -22.45 5.29
N GLY A 21 -10.50 -21.24 4.87
CA GLY A 21 -10.01 -20.60 3.64
C GLY A 21 -8.51 -20.39 3.63
N ARG A 22 -7.91 -20.11 4.79
CA ARG A 22 -6.45 -19.94 4.92
C ARG A 22 -5.67 -21.24 5.02
N VAL A 23 -6.24 -22.24 5.73
CA VAL A 23 -5.54 -23.50 6.04
C VAL A 23 -5.81 -24.57 4.98
N GLY A 24 -6.87 -24.42 4.17
CA GLY A 24 -7.29 -25.41 3.17
C GLY A 24 -7.84 -26.70 3.77
N SER A 25 -8.30 -26.69 5.04
CA SER A 25 -8.79 -27.87 5.75
C SER A 25 -9.84 -27.54 6.81
N PHE A 26 -11.04 -28.10 6.66
CA PHE A 26 -12.12 -27.97 7.67
C PHE A 26 -11.77 -28.64 9.00
N SER A 27 -11.09 -29.79 8.95
CA SER A 27 -10.67 -30.51 10.16
C SER A 27 -9.67 -29.72 10.97
N SER A 28 -8.69 -29.10 10.32
CA SER A 28 -7.67 -28.31 10.99
C SER A 28 -8.27 -27.04 11.57
N ALA A 29 -9.04 -26.30 10.77
CA ALA A 29 -9.72 -25.08 11.22
C ALA A 29 -10.73 -25.36 12.36
N GLY A 30 -11.47 -26.47 12.26
CA GLY A 30 -12.43 -26.90 13.29
C GLY A 30 -11.74 -27.19 14.63
N ARG A 31 -10.63 -27.93 14.62
CA ARG A 31 -9.86 -28.24 15.85
C ARG A 31 -9.39 -26.98 16.58
N GLU A 32 -8.94 -25.98 15.86
CA GLU A 32 -8.50 -24.70 16.46
C GLU A 32 -9.65 -23.94 17.15
N LEU A 33 -10.89 -24.16 16.68
CA LEU A 33 -12.10 -23.57 17.26
C LEU A 33 -12.84 -24.52 18.24
N GLY A 34 -12.23 -25.63 18.62
CA GLY A 34 -12.85 -26.61 19.50
C GLY A 34 -14.02 -27.39 18.88
N LEU A 35 -14.10 -27.45 17.55
CA LEU A 35 -15.18 -28.13 16.82
C LEU A 35 -14.74 -29.49 16.31
N SER A 36 -15.67 -30.48 16.32
CA SER A 36 -15.47 -31.74 15.63
C SER A 36 -15.56 -31.52 14.11
N GLN A 37 -14.92 -32.40 13.32
CA GLN A 37 -15.00 -32.35 11.85
C GLN A 37 -16.43 -32.37 11.30
N PRO A 38 -17.35 -33.23 11.80
CA PRO A 38 -18.75 -33.19 11.36
C PRO A 38 -19.46 -31.87 11.68
N SER A 39 -19.14 -31.25 12.84
CA SER A 39 -19.70 -29.95 13.22
C SER A 39 -19.16 -28.81 12.34
N ALA A 40 -17.87 -28.82 12.06
CA ALA A 40 -17.26 -27.87 11.14
C ALA A 40 -17.86 -27.96 9.74
N SER A 41 -18.01 -29.16 9.20
CA SER A 41 -18.62 -29.37 7.88
C SER A 41 -20.09 -28.92 7.82
N ARG A 42 -20.86 -29.13 8.88
CA ARG A 42 -22.27 -28.69 8.97
C ARG A 42 -22.36 -27.16 9.04
N LEU A 43 -21.50 -26.50 9.84
CA LEU A 43 -21.47 -25.04 9.94
C LEU A 43 -21.13 -24.39 8.63
N ILE A 44 -20.16 -24.91 7.86
CA ILE A 44 -19.83 -24.38 6.53
C ILE A 44 -20.99 -24.59 5.56
N ALA A 45 -21.63 -25.79 5.54
CA ALA A 45 -22.76 -26.02 4.68
C ALA A 45 -23.96 -25.10 5.01
N ALA A 46 -24.22 -24.86 6.30
CA ALA A 46 -25.25 -23.92 6.73
C ALA A 46 -24.89 -22.47 6.29
N LEU A 47 -23.63 -22.05 6.40
CA LEU A 47 -23.19 -20.74 5.93
C LEU A 47 -23.35 -20.58 4.42
N GLU A 48 -22.98 -21.60 3.62
CA GLU A 48 -23.16 -21.62 2.17
C GLU A 48 -24.65 -21.53 1.78
N ALA A 49 -25.52 -22.24 2.51
CA ALA A 49 -26.97 -22.17 2.32
C ALA A 49 -27.54 -20.78 2.66
N ASP A 50 -27.10 -20.17 3.78
CA ASP A 50 -27.52 -18.84 4.20
C ASP A 50 -27.08 -17.74 3.22
N VAL A 51 -25.87 -17.87 2.67
CA VAL A 51 -25.30 -16.93 1.69
C VAL A 51 -25.89 -17.16 0.29
N GLY A 52 -26.42 -18.36 0.03
CA GLY A 52 -26.93 -18.75 -1.27
C GLY A 52 -25.86 -19.00 -2.34
N ALA A 53 -24.62 -19.29 -1.91
CA ALA A 53 -23.49 -19.51 -2.80
C ALA A 53 -22.54 -20.58 -2.25
N THR A 54 -21.96 -21.38 -3.15
CA THR A 54 -20.88 -22.30 -2.80
C THR A 54 -19.59 -21.52 -2.61
N LEU A 55 -19.05 -21.55 -1.39
CA LEU A 55 -17.84 -20.81 -1.02
C LEU A 55 -16.58 -21.66 -1.13
N PHE A 56 -16.70 -22.98 -1.03
CA PHE A 56 -15.60 -23.92 -1.17
C PHE A 56 -15.82 -24.93 -2.31
N SER A 57 -14.79 -25.14 -3.10
CA SER A 57 -14.67 -26.30 -3.97
C SER A 57 -14.04 -27.44 -3.19
N ARG A 58 -14.73 -28.60 -3.18
CA ARG A 58 -14.29 -29.79 -2.44
C ARG A 58 -13.82 -30.84 -3.43
N THR A 59 -12.54 -31.18 -3.38
CA THR A 59 -12.02 -32.39 -4.03
C THR A 59 -11.62 -33.39 -2.97
N THR A 60 -11.41 -34.64 -3.36
CA THR A 60 -10.97 -35.71 -2.44
C THR A 60 -9.61 -35.43 -1.80
N ARG A 61 -8.86 -34.45 -2.31
CA ARG A 61 -7.49 -34.12 -1.87
C ARG A 61 -7.32 -32.73 -1.27
N ALA A 62 -8.25 -31.81 -1.51
CA ALA A 62 -8.11 -30.41 -1.06
C ALA A 62 -9.46 -29.71 -0.90
N VAL A 63 -9.48 -28.75 0.02
CA VAL A 63 -10.53 -27.75 0.18
C VAL A 63 -9.96 -26.42 -0.30
N THR A 64 -10.53 -25.87 -1.37
CA THR A 64 -10.10 -24.58 -1.95
C THR A 64 -11.29 -23.62 -2.02
N LEU A 65 -11.03 -22.33 -1.95
CA LEU A 65 -12.07 -21.31 -2.14
C LEU A 65 -12.51 -21.26 -3.61
N THR A 66 -13.80 -21.03 -3.82
CA THR A 66 -14.34 -20.59 -5.11
C THR A 66 -14.04 -19.09 -5.31
N ASP A 67 -14.33 -18.54 -6.50
CA ASP A 67 -14.25 -17.10 -6.73
C ASP A 67 -15.17 -16.33 -5.78
N ALA A 68 -16.41 -16.82 -5.59
CA ALA A 68 -17.35 -16.29 -4.60
C ALA A 68 -16.80 -16.41 -3.17
N GLY A 69 -16.18 -17.55 -2.83
CA GLY A 69 -15.53 -17.77 -1.54
C GLY A 69 -14.38 -16.82 -1.29
N THR A 70 -13.56 -16.57 -2.30
CA THR A 70 -12.43 -15.63 -2.21
C THR A 70 -12.91 -14.20 -1.98
N ALA A 71 -13.90 -13.73 -2.74
CA ALA A 71 -14.51 -12.42 -2.55
C ALA A 71 -15.19 -12.29 -1.17
N TYR A 72 -15.86 -13.35 -0.73
CA TYR A 72 -16.55 -13.39 0.57
C TYR A 72 -15.55 -13.40 1.73
N LEU A 73 -14.40 -14.11 1.60
CA LEU A 73 -13.36 -14.17 2.63
C LEU A 73 -12.85 -12.79 3.02
N VAL A 74 -12.53 -11.95 2.03
CA VAL A 74 -12.07 -10.58 2.26
C VAL A 74 -13.07 -9.79 3.11
N ARG A 75 -14.37 -9.94 2.82
CA ARG A 75 -15.44 -9.25 3.55
C ARG A 75 -15.62 -9.77 4.96
N VAL A 76 -15.60 -11.10 5.12
CA VAL A 76 -15.72 -11.77 6.43
C VAL A 76 -14.56 -11.40 7.35
N GLU A 77 -13.35 -11.42 6.84
CA GLU A 77 -12.18 -11.03 7.63
C GLU A 77 -12.25 -9.58 8.10
N ALA A 78 -12.74 -8.67 7.26
CA ALA A 78 -12.96 -7.28 7.65
C ALA A 78 -14.00 -7.15 8.78
N ILE A 79 -15.10 -7.93 8.71
CA ILE A 79 -16.15 -7.92 9.75
C ILE A 79 -15.62 -8.49 11.06
N LEU A 80 -14.90 -9.62 11.02
CA LEU A 80 -14.32 -10.24 12.22
C LEU A 80 -13.29 -9.34 12.89
N SER A 81 -12.45 -8.67 12.10
CA SER A 81 -11.50 -7.68 12.60
C SER A 81 -12.20 -6.51 13.27
N ALA A 82 -13.26 -5.96 12.66
CA ALA A 82 -14.02 -4.85 13.22
C ALA A 82 -14.71 -5.23 14.54
N LEU A 83 -15.19 -6.47 14.67
CA LEU A 83 -15.78 -6.97 15.90
C LEU A 83 -14.73 -7.09 17.03
N ASP A 84 -13.57 -7.68 16.71
CA ASP A 84 -12.47 -7.80 17.67
C ASP A 84 -11.96 -6.42 18.13
N GLU A 85 -11.93 -5.42 17.22
CA GLU A 85 -11.57 -4.04 17.53
C GLU A 85 -12.59 -3.39 18.46
N ALA A 86 -13.89 -3.55 18.19
CA ALA A 86 -14.97 -3.01 19.05
C ALA A 86 -14.93 -3.61 20.46
N ASP A 87 -14.69 -4.92 20.57
CA ASP A 87 -14.55 -5.61 21.85
C ASP A 87 -13.35 -5.08 22.67
N HIS A 88 -12.25 -4.71 21.98
CA HIS A 88 -11.05 -4.16 22.63
C HIS A 88 -11.24 -2.70 23.02
N GLU A 89 -11.86 -1.90 22.19
CA GLU A 89 -12.19 -0.50 22.51
C GLU A 89 -13.09 -0.43 23.74
N ALA A 90 -14.09 -1.33 23.82
CA ALA A 90 -14.97 -1.43 24.98
C ALA A 90 -14.24 -1.82 26.29
N ARG A 91 -13.13 -2.56 26.19
CA ARG A 91 -12.29 -2.95 27.36
C ARG A 91 -11.31 -1.85 27.79
N GLY A 92 -11.15 -0.77 27.02
CA GLY A 92 -10.31 0.39 27.36
C GLY A 92 -8.82 0.12 27.41
N THR A 93 -8.30 -0.98 26.83
CA THR A 93 -6.88 -1.34 26.91
C THR A 93 -5.97 -0.44 26.04
N GLY A 94 -6.53 0.31 25.09
CA GLY A 94 -5.77 1.15 24.15
C GLY A 94 -4.78 0.40 23.23
N GLU A 95 -4.65 -0.91 23.41
CA GLU A 95 -3.72 -1.74 22.67
C GLU A 95 -4.25 -2.06 21.27
N LEU A 96 -3.46 -1.75 20.25
CA LEU A 96 -3.78 -2.12 18.86
C LEU A 96 -3.47 -3.60 18.62
N ARG A 97 -4.44 -4.33 18.08
CA ARG A 97 -4.35 -5.78 17.79
C ARG A 97 -4.95 -6.11 16.43
N GLY A 98 -4.84 -7.38 16.04
CA GLY A 98 -5.40 -7.88 14.78
C GLY A 98 -4.46 -7.67 13.60
N VAL A 99 -5.01 -7.40 12.41
CA VAL A 99 -4.25 -7.24 11.17
C VAL A 99 -4.49 -5.85 10.60
N LEU A 100 -3.40 -5.11 10.39
CA LEU A 100 -3.39 -3.85 9.64
C LEU A 100 -2.94 -4.14 8.20
N ARG A 101 -3.83 -3.90 7.23
CA ARG A 101 -3.56 -4.06 5.80
C ARG A 101 -3.24 -2.72 5.18
N ILE A 102 -2.02 -2.58 4.71
CA ILE A 102 -1.47 -1.34 4.16
C ILE A 102 -1.25 -1.54 2.65
N GLY A 103 -1.83 -0.66 1.83
CA GLY A 103 -1.49 -0.52 0.42
C GLY A 103 -0.48 0.61 0.22
N SER A 104 0.47 0.47 -0.68
CA SER A 104 1.47 1.51 -0.94
C SER A 104 2.05 1.40 -2.34
N PRO A 105 2.41 2.54 -2.99
CA PRO A 105 3.32 2.52 -4.12
C PRO A 105 4.63 1.84 -3.76
N ILE A 106 5.24 1.15 -4.72
CA ILE A 106 6.44 0.32 -4.49
C ILE A 106 7.55 1.14 -3.85
N SER A 107 7.95 2.25 -4.45
CA SER A 107 9.06 3.09 -3.93
C SER A 107 8.78 3.64 -2.53
N PHE A 108 7.55 4.09 -2.26
CA PHE A 108 7.18 4.60 -0.94
C PHE A 108 7.14 3.49 0.11
N GLY A 109 6.61 2.32 -0.25
CA GLY A 109 6.60 1.14 0.62
C GLY A 109 8.00 0.69 1.03
N LEU A 110 8.88 0.54 0.03
CA LEU A 110 10.25 0.05 0.25
C LEU A 110 11.12 1.06 1.00
N ARG A 111 11.04 2.33 0.65
CA ARG A 111 11.99 3.35 1.10
C ARG A 111 11.54 4.15 2.30
N GLU A 112 10.24 4.24 2.54
CA GLU A 112 9.68 5.06 3.60
C GLU A 112 8.93 4.26 4.65
N ILE A 113 8.07 3.30 4.24
CA ILE A 113 7.26 2.52 5.18
C ILE A 113 8.13 1.47 5.87
N ILE A 114 8.76 0.57 5.13
CA ILE A 114 9.49 -0.58 5.68
C ILE A 114 10.55 -0.17 6.72
N PRO A 115 11.40 0.85 6.49
CA PRO A 115 12.41 1.26 7.48
C PRO A 115 11.81 1.73 8.81
N ARG A 116 10.55 2.18 8.82
CA ARG A 116 9.84 2.68 10.02
C ARG A 116 8.96 1.64 10.69
N LEU A 117 8.70 0.49 10.00
CA LEU A 117 7.84 -0.56 10.55
C LEU A 117 8.39 -1.15 11.84
N SER A 118 9.71 -1.30 11.98
CA SER A 118 10.31 -1.88 13.21
C SER A 118 9.91 -1.08 14.46
N THR A 119 9.97 0.25 14.39
CA THR A 119 9.57 1.13 15.48
C THR A 119 8.07 1.00 15.78
N PHE A 120 7.23 1.02 14.74
CA PHE A 120 5.77 0.92 14.92
C PHE A 120 5.36 -0.45 15.47
N MET A 121 5.97 -1.54 15.00
CA MET A 121 5.70 -2.89 15.50
C MET A 121 6.17 -3.09 16.95
N THR A 122 7.25 -2.46 17.36
CA THR A 122 7.71 -2.47 18.75
C THR A 122 6.71 -1.77 19.68
N LEU A 123 6.10 -0.67 19.21
CA LEU A 123 5.05 0.04 19.97
C LEU A 123 3.73 -0.74 20.03
N HIS A 124 3.49 -1.65 19.08
CA HIS A 124 2.23 -2.39 18.95
C HIS A 124 2.48 -3.89 18.69
N PRO A 125 3.03 -4.63 19.68
CA PRO A 125 3.49 -6.02 19.49
C PRO A 125 2.38 -7.02 19.19
N ALA A 126 1.13 -6.72 19.52
CA ALA A 126 -0.02 -7.56 19.22
C ALA A 126 -0.63 -7.32 17.83
N LEU A 127 -0.10 -6.34 17.07
CA LEU A 127 -0.59 -6.01 15.73
C LEU A 127 0.22 -6.77 14.68
N LYS A 128 -0.47 -7.39 13.73
CA LYS A 128 0.14 -7.96 12.52
C LYS A 128 0.00 -6.96 11.38
N ILE A 129 1.01 -6.87 10.52
CA ILE A 129 1.01 -5.97 9.36
C ILE A 129 1.07 -6.81 8.09
N GLU A 130 0.14 -6.55 7.17
CA GLU A 130 0.16 -7.04 5.80
C GLU A 130 0.40 -5.83 4.89
N LEU A 131 1.59 -5.77 4.27
CA LEU A 131 1.97 -4.69 3.36
C LEU A 131 1.86 -5.17 1.91
N LYS A 132 0.98 -4.53 1.14
CA LYS A 132 0.82 -4.73 -0.31
C LYS A 132 1.48 -3.57 -1.04
N VAL A 133 2.53 -3.82 -1.79
CA VAL A 133 3.21 -2.81 -2.60
C VAL A 133 2.85 -2.99 -4.07
N THR A 134 2.33 -1.92 -4.68
CA THR A 134 1.94 -1.90 -6.08
C THR A 134 1.80 -0.47 -6.58
N ASP A 135 2.20 -0.19 -7.83
CA ASP A 135 1.99 1.12 -8.45
C ASP A 135 0.63 1.23 -9.17
N ARG A 136 -0.20 0.17 -9.09
CA ARG A 136 -1.62 0.24 -9.48
C ARG A 136 -2.44 0.85 -8.34
N TYR A 137 -3.51 1.55 -8.68
CA TYR A 137 -4.49 1.99 -7.70
C TYR A 137 -5.29 0.78 -7.20
N PRO A 138 -5.13 0.34 -5.94
CA PRO A 138 -5.87 -0.80 -5.43
C PRO A 138 -7.34 -0.42 -5.16
N ASP A 139 -8.25 -1.35 -5.38
CA ASP A 139 -9.60 -1.25 -4.82
C ASP A 139 -9.54 -1.61 -3.33
N LEU A 140 -9.57 -0.58 -2.46
CA LEU A 140 -9.44 -0.75 -1.01
C LEU A 140 -10.51 -1.69 -0.44
N VAL A 141 -11.71 -1.66 -1.02
CA VAL A 141 -12.85 -2.45 -0.52
C VAL A 141 -12.70 -3.91 -0.93
N THR A 142 -12.44 -4.16 -2.21
CA THR A 142 -12.32 -5.52 -2.75
C THR A 142 -11.06 -6.22 -2.24
N GLU A 143 -9.96 -5.47 -2.08
CA GLU A 143 -8.69 -6.01 -1.60
C GLU A 143 -8.55 -6.01 -0.07
N GLY A 144 -9.55 -5.49 0.66
CA GLY A 144 -9.56 -5.45 2.11
C GLY A 144 -8.46 -4.60 2.73
N ILE A 145 -8.04 -3.52 2.04
CA ILE A 145 -7.00 -2.60 2.49
C ILE A 145 -7.60 -1.61 3.49
N ASP A 146 -6.95 -1.44 4.64
CA ASP A 146 -7.40 -0.55 5.71
C ASP A 146 -6.93 0.88 5.49
N VAL A 147 -5.73 1.06 4.96
CA VAL A 147 -5.14 2.33 4.54
C VAL A 147 -4.28 2.13 3.31
N SER A 148 -4.44 2.98 2.31
CA SER A 148 -3.56 3.00 1.12
C SER A 148 -2.87 4.35 1.00
N PHE A 149 -1.57 4.34 0.73
CA PHE A 149 -0.81 5.56 0.43
C PHE A 149 -0.75 5.76 -1.08
N GLN A 150 -0.90 7.00 -1.53
CA GLN A 150 -0.88 7.30 -2.97
C GLN A 150 -0.24 8.65 -3.26
N PHE A 151 0.41 8.74 -4.42
CA PHE A 151 0.96 9.99 -4.95
C PHE A 151 -0.10 10.77 -5.71
N GLY A 152 -0.05 12.10 -5.57
CA GLY A 152 -0.84 13.04 -6.37
C GLY A 152 -2.21 13.38 -5.78
N SER A 153 -2.99 14.12 -6.55
CA SER A 153 -4.36 14.51 -6.18
C SER A 153 -5.33 13.39 -6.50
N LEU A 154 -6.31 13.21 -5.62
CA LEU A 154 -7.36 12.20 -5.79
C LEU A 154 -8.51 12.76 -6.61
N ALA A 155 -8.88 12.02 -7.63
CA ALA A 155 -10.06 12.31 -8.43
C ALA A 155 -11.33 11.63 -7.88
N ASP A 156 -11.20 10.66 -6.97
CA ASP A 156 -12.31 9.84 -6.49
C ASP A 156 -12.88 10.35 -5.16
N SER A 157 -14.17 10.72 -5.16
CA SER A 157 -14.92 11.19 -3.99
C SER A 157 -15.34 10.06 -3.03
N SER A 158 -15.18 8.79 -3.40
CA SER A 158 -15.53 7.63 -2.57
C SER A 158 -14.52 7.36 -1.45
N LEU A 159 -13.38 8.07 -1.46
CA LEU A 159 -12.30 7.90 -0.50
C LEU A 159 -12.12 9.16 0.36
N ARG A 160 -11.73 8.93 1.61
CA ARG A 160 -11.24 9.99 2.50
C ARG A 160 -9.73 10.08 2.37
N ALA A 161 -9.21 11.27 2.10
CA ALA A 161 -7.79 11.52 1.99
C ALA A 161 -7.25 12.30 3.19
N ARG A 162 -6.03 11.95 3.61
CA ARG A 162 -5.26 12.71 4.59
C ARG A 162 -3.84 12.88 4.09
N LYS A 163 -3.39 14.11 3.99
CA LYS A 163 -2.00 14.43 3.59
C LYS A 163 -1.01 13.86 4.60
N VAL A 164 -0.01 13.15 4.10
CA VAL A 164 1.02 12.52 4.91
C VAL A 164 2.36 13.18 4.69
N LEU A 165 2.72 13.41 3.43
CA LEU A 165 4.01 13.96 3.06
C LEU A 165 3.85 14.86 1.83
N HIS A 166 4.57 15.99 1.84
CA HIS A 166 4.75 16.86 0.69
C HIS A 166 6.24 17.07 0.50
N GLN A 167 6.75 16.80 -0.69
CA GLN A 167 8.19 16.91 -0.93
C GLN A 167 8.48 17.38 -2.36
N PRO A 168 9.58 18.15 -2.55
CA PRO A 168 10.00 18.59 -3.88
C PRO A 168 10.32 17.41 -4.79
N ARG A 169 9.95 17.51 -6.06
CA ARG A 169 10.55 16.68 -7.10
C ARG A 169 11.97 17.12 -7.36
N ILE A 170 12.82 16.17 -7.66
CA ILE A 170 14.19 16.40 -8.07
C ILE A 170 14.51 15.60 -9.32
N LEU A 171 15.50 16.04 -10.05
CA LEU A 171 16.15 15.28 -11.11
C LEU A 171 17.46 14.71 -10.57
N THR A 172 17.75 13.48 -10.94
CA THR A 172 18.96 12.76 -10.52
C THR A 172 19.57 12.00 -11.69
N ALA A 173 20.89 11.91 -11.72
CA ALA A 173 21.64 11.05 -12.64
C ALA A 173 22.91 10.55 -11.95
N SER A 174 23.50 9.47 -12.47
CA SER A 174 24.78 8.98 -11.97
C SER A 174 25.93 9.89 -12.42
N PRO A 175 27.01 10.00 -11.62
CA PRO A 175 28.22 10.71 -12.03
C PRO A 175 28.81 10.20 -13.33
N GLU A 176 28.72 8.89 -13.57
CA GLU A 176 29.22 8.26 -14.79
C GLU A 176 28.47 8.75 -16.03
N TYR A 177 27.13 8.76 -15.99
CA TYR A 177 26.33 9.34 -17.07
C TYR A 177 26.69 10.80 -17.35
N LEU A 178 26.88 11.59 -16.31
CA LEU A 178 27.20 13.01 -16.44
C LEU A 178 28.61 13.23 -16.98
N LYS A 179 29.55 12.36 -16.67
CA LYS A 179 30.92 12.40 -17.23
C LYS A 179 30.92 12.20 -18.74
N GLU A 180 30.04 11.34 -19.23
CA GLU A 180 29.94 11.03 -20.66
C GLU A 180 29.10 12.05 -21.45
N ARG A 181 27.99 12.52 -20.84
CA ARG A 181 26.97 13.31 -21.53
C ARG A 181 27.00 14.80 -21.15
N GLY A 182 27.84 15.20 -20.18
CA GLY A 182 27.81 16.53 -19.61
C GLY A 182 26.77 16.70 -18.50
N THR A 183 26.91 17.76 -17.72
CA THR A 183 25.95 18.10 -16.65
C THR A 183 25.03 19.21 -17.16
N PRO A 184 23.70 19.03 -17.15
CA PRO A 184 22.79 20.08 -17.55
C PRO A 184 22.83 21.23 -16.54
N MET A 185 23.10 22.45 -17.03
CA MET A 185 23.23 23.67 -16.21
C MET A 185 21.92 24.47 -16.17
N MET A 186 21.05 24.27 -17.17
CA MET A 186 19.74 24.91 -17.27
C MET A 186 18.69 23.92 -17.81
N PRO A 187 17.40 24.16 -17.57
CA PRO A 187 16.33 23.25 -18.00
C PRO A 187 16.34 22.90 -19.50
N SER A 188 16.70 23.85 -20.37
CA SER A 188 16.77 23.61 -21.83
C SER A 188 17.78 22.55 -22.22
N ASP A 189 18.83 22.34 -21.43
CA ASP A 189 19.89 21.36 -21.73
C ASP A 189 19.34 19.93 -21.67
N LEU A 190 18.26 19.69 -20.87
CA LEU A 190 17.60 18.40 -20.76
C LEU A 190 17.11 17.86 -22.13
N ALA A 191 16.87 18.72 -23.10
CA ALA A 191 16.49 18.30 -24.45
C ALA A 191 17.58 17.48 -25.18
N GLN A 192 18.83 17.56 -24.71
CA GLN A 192 19.97 16.82 -25.23
C GLN A 192 20.35 15.59 -24.40
N HIS A 193 19.63 15.37 -23.29
CA HIS A 193 19.85 14.25 -22.40
C HIS A 193 18.79 13.17 -22.56
N SER A 194 19.15 11.92 -22.26
CA SER A 194 18.21 10.82 -22.12
C SER A 194 17.49 10.95 -20.80
N VAL A 195 16.16 11.07 -20.81
CA VAL A 195 15.34 11.16 -19.60
C VAL A 195 14.52 9.90 -19.45
N ILE A 196 14.59 9.27 -18.30
CA ILE A 196 13.83 8.05 -17.97
C ILE A 196 12.42 8.48 -17.57
N LEU A 197 11.42 8.19 -18.43
CA LEU A 197 10.04 8.49 -18.11
C LEU A 197 9.48 7.47 -17.12
N SER A 198 8.77 7.96 -16.10
CA SER A 198 8.22 7.14 -15.03
C SER A 198 6.94 7.76 -14.45
N PRO A 199 6.17 7.01 -13.62
CA PRO A 199 4.98 7.54 -12.96
C PRO A 199 5.23 8.78 -12.09
N ALA A 200 6.47 9.01 -11.61
CA ALA A 200 6.81 10.21 -10.86
C ALA A 200 6.59 11.50 -11.69
N HIS A 201 6.77 11.42 -13.02
CA HIS A 201 6.43 12.47 -13.96
C HIS A 201 6.14 11.86 -15.34
N PRO A 202 4.88 11.49 -15.62
CA PRO A 202 4.53 10.78 -16.85
C PRO A 202 4.50 11.69 -18.09
N SER A 203 4.49 13.02 -17.92
CA SER A 203 4.51 13.96 -19.03
C SER A 203 5.90 14.08 -19.65
N PRO A 204 6.02 14.07 -20.98
CA PRO A 204 7.29 14.37 -21.66
C PRO A 204 7.66 15.86 -21.64
N THR A 205 6.85 16.72 -21.03
CA THR A 205 7.13 18.14 -20.87
C THR A 205 7.39 18.47 -19.40
N PHE A 206 8.61 18.86 -19.10
CA PHE A 206 9.04 19.29 -17.78
C PHE A 206 8.96 20.79 -17.68
N SER A 207 8.41 21.31 -16.58
CA SER A 207 8.29 22.74 -16.32
C SER A 207 9.03 23.09 -15.03
N PHE A 208 9.89 24.08 -15.13
CA PHE A 208 10.74 24.57 -14.03
C PHE A 208 10.45 26.03 -13.77
N ARG A 209 10.54 26.43 -12.49
CA ARG A 209 10.38 27.81 -12.06
C ARG A 209 11.65 28.29 -11.35
N LYS A 210 12.08 29.52 -11.68
CA LYS A 210 13.13 30.22 -10.99
C LYS A 210 12.91 31.75 -11.16
N ASP A 211 12.99 32.51 -10.10
CA ASP A 211 12.87 33.97 -10.08
C ASP A 211 11.65 34.52 -10.84
N GLY A 212 10.47 33.85 -10.62
CA GLY A 212 9.21 34.25 -11.25
C GLY A 212 9.07 33.83 -12.72
N ARG A 213 10.11 33.26 -13.32
CA ARG A 213 10.08 32.76 -14.71
C ARG A 213 9.81 31.26 -14.76
N THR A 214 9.02 30.85 -15.75
CA THR A 214 8.76 29.43 -16.04
C THR A 214 9.46 29.06 -17.35
N VAL A 215 10.21 27.96 -17.31
CA VAL A 215 10.85 27.36 -18.49
C VAL A 215 10.29 25.96 -18.64
N SER A 216 9.74 25.67 -19.83
CA SER A 216 9.26 24.33 -20.17
C SER A 216 10.15 23.72 -21.24
N VAL A 217 10.51 22.47 -21.05
CA VAL A 217 11.35 21.71 -21.98
C VAL A 217 10.68 20.37 -22.28
N ARG A 218 10.67 20.01 -23.56
CA ARG A 218 10.29 18.66 -23.95
C ARG A 218 11.48 17.74 -23.80
N VAL A 219 11.29 16.67 -23.06
CA VAL A 219 12.30 15.64 -22.78
C VAL A 219 11.93 14.35 -23.51
N ASP A 220 12.93 13.56 -23.80
CA ASP A 220 12.80 12.24 -24.44
C ASP A 220 13.86 11.31 -23.87
N GLY A 221 13.70 10.01 -24.11
CA GLY A 221 14.64 8.99 -23.71
C GLY A 221 14.29 7.62 -24.21
N GLN A 222 15.28 6.75 -24.27
CA GLN A 222 15.13 5.38 -24.78
C GLN A 222 14.44 4.44 -23.80
N LEU A 223 14.29 4.87 -22.52
CA LEU A 223 13.73 4.05 -21.47
C LEU A 223 12.50 4.72 -20.83
N SER A 224 11.42 3.96 -20.75
CA SER A 224 10.28 4.29 -19.89
C SER A 224 10.00 3.13 -18.94
N SER A 225 9.56 3.44 -17.73
CA SER A 225 9.22 2.46 -16.71
C SER A 225 7.85 2.73 -16.13
N SER A 226 7.11 1.68 -15.81
CA SER A 226 5.86 1.76 -15.04
C SER A 226 6.09 1.85 -13.53
N ILE A 227 7.34 1.79 -13.07
CA ILE A 227 7.74 1.74 -11.66
C ILE A 227 8.79 2.80 -11.38
N ASN A 228 8.54 3.70 -10.42
CA ASN A 228 9.51 4.74 -10.03
C ASN A 228 10.83 4.17 -9.51
N GLU A 229 10.77 3.05 -8.80
CA GLU A 229 11.96 2.35 -8.31
C GLU A 229 12.89 1.95 -9.45
N ALA A 230 12.33 1.39 -10.54
CA ALA A 230 13.12 1.02 -11.71
C ALA A 230 13.78 2.25 -12.39
N ALA A 231 13.13 3.42 -12.37
CA ALA A 231 13.74 4.63 -12.90
C ALA A 231 14.96 5.08 -12.09
N ILE A 232 14.92 4.98 -10.76
CA ILE A 232 16.06 5.28 -9.87
C ILE A 232 17.20 4.32 -10.16
N VAL A 233 16.93 3.01 -10.16
CA VAL A 233 17.94 1.97 -10.46
C VAL A 233 18.56 2.17 -11.85
N SER A 234 17.75 2.54 -12.84
CA SER A 234 18.22 2.82 -14.21
C SER A 234 19.13 4.06 -14.25
N ALA A 235 18.83 5.09 -13.47
CA ALA A 235 19.69 6.26 -13.38
C ALA A 235 21.03 5.93 -12.71
N VAL A 236 21.06 5.09 -11.68
CA VAL A 236 22.31 4.55 -11.09
C VAL A 236 23.13 3.78 -12.12
N ALA A 237 22.46 2.98 -12.96
CA ALA A 237 23.10 2.23 -14.05
C ALA A 237 23.57 3.11 -15.24
N GLY A 238 23.43 4.45 -15.14
CA GLY A 238 23.92 5.37 -16.19
C GLY A 238 23.02 5.48 -17.42
N LEU A 239 21.75 5.01 -17.36
CA LEU A 239 20.86 5.00 -18.52
C LEU A 239 20.19 6.34 -18.81
N GLY A 240 20.36 7.34 -17.93
CA GLY A 240 19.79 8.67 -18.12
C GLY A 240 19.46 9.41 -16.83
N ILE A 241 18.66 10.46 -16.98
CA ILE A 241 18.17 11.31 -15.89
C ILE A 241 16.82 10.79 -15.42
N ALA A 242 16.68 10.53 -14.11
CA ALA A 242 15.42 10.14 -13.51
C ALA A 242 14.76 11.27 -12.74
N THR A 243 13.43 11.26 -12.71
CA THR A 243 12.63 12.05 -11.76
C THR A 243 12.43 11.24 -10.48
N SER A 244 12.71 11.87 -9.35
CA SER A 244 12.54 11.25 -8.03
C SER A 244 12.17 12.32 -6.98
N SER A 245 12.20 11.94 -5.72
CA SER A 245 12.20 12.85 -4.58
C SER A 245 13.48 12.65 -3.77
N LYS A 246 13.82 13.64 -2.93
CA LYS A 246 15.00 13.54 -2.07
C LYS A 246 14.93 12.30 -1.16
N THR A 247 13.76 11.98 -0.64
CA THR A 247 13.60 10.81 0.24
C THR A 247 13.69 9.48 -0.54
N SER A 248 13.07 9.42 -1.73
CA SER A 248 13.11 8.20 -2.55
C SER A 248 14.50 7.86 -3.09
N ALA A 249 15.34 8.88 -3.38
CA ALA A 249 16.69 8.69 -3.88
C ALA A 249 17.76 8.89 -2.80
N ARG A 250 17.38 8.95 -1.51
CA ARG A 250 18.28 9.30 -0.42
C ARG A 250 19.50 8.40 -0.32
N VAL A 251 19.29 7.10 -0.40
CA VAL A 251 20.38 6.11 -0.26
C VAL A 251 21.45 6.34 -1.34
N GLU A 252 21.03 6.49 -2.58
CA GLU A 252 21.91 6.65 -3.72
C GLU A 252 22.57 8.06 -3.74
N LEU A 253 21.85 9.09 -3.27
CA LEU A 253 22.41 10.43 -3.11
C LEU A 253 23.46 10.47 -1.99
N ASP A 254 23.20 9.84 -0.85
CA ASP A 254 24.12 9.78 0.29
C ASP A 254 25.36 8.92 -0.05
N ALA A 255 25.19 7.88 -0.86
CA ALA A 255 26.28 7.04 -1.37
C ALA A 255 27.08 7.68 -2.52
N GLY A 256 26.58 8.80 -3.09
CA GLY A 256 27.19 9.44 -4.26
C GLY A 256 26.97 8.70 -5.59
N GLU A 257 26.14 7.67 -5.60
CA GLU A 257 25.74 6.94 -6.81
C GLU A 257 24.84 7.77 -7.73
N LEU A 258 24.08 8.70 -7.13
CA LEU A 258 23.32 9.71 -7.84
C LEU A 258 23.69 11.11 -7.34
N VAL A 259 23.58 12.09 -8.23
CA VAL A 259 23.68 13.51 -7.91
C VAL A 259 22.41 14.24 -8.32
N ARG A 260 22.02 15.23 -7.53
CA ARG A 260 20.90 16.11 -7.85
C ARG A 260 21.27 17.09 -8.94
N LEU A 261 20.40 17.23 -9.94
CA LEU A 261 20.54 18.16 -11.04
C LEU A 261 19.64 19.37 -10.85
N LEU A 262 20.07 20.50 -11.43
CA LEU A 262 19.33 21.77 -11.46
C LEU A 262 18.79 22.19 -10.07
N PRO A 263 19.62 22.22 -9.01
CA PRO A 263 19.15 22.38 -7.63
C PRO A 263 18.46 23.72 -7.37
N ASP A 264 18.77 24.75 -8.16
CA ASP A 264 18.20 26.09 -8.03
C ASP A 264 16.84 26.26 -8.74
N TRP A 265 16.38 25.24 -9.44
CA TRP A 265 15.13 25.27 -10.16
C TRP A 265 14.04 24.50 -9.42
N ASP A 266 12.88 25.13 -9.24
CA ASP A 266 11.70 24.47 -8.72
C ASP A 266 11.07 23.60 -9.82
N PHE A 267 11.13 22.29 -9.64
CA PHE A 267 10.54 21.28 -10.54
C PHE A 267 9.16 20.81 -10.05
N GLY A 268 8.53 21.56 -9.15
CA GLY A 268 7.28 21.20 -8.52
C GLY A 268 7.46 20.20 -7.39
N SER A 269 6.35 19.64 -6.93
CA SER A 269 6.33 18.77 -5.75
C SER A 269 5.46 17.56 -5.95
N MET A 270 5.62 16.58 -5.07
CA MET A 270 4.78 15.41 -4.93
C MET A 270 4.10 15.45 -3.57
N GLU A 271 2.82 15.12 -3.56
CA GLU A 271 2.04 14.94 -2.36
C GLU A 271 1.74 13.46 -2.19
N ILE A 272 1.87 12.96 -0.96
CA ILE A 272 1.47 11.61 -0.60
C ILE A 272 0.34 11.72 0.40
N SER A 273 -0.76 11.06 0.09
CA SER A 273 -1.94 11.00 0.94
C SER A 273 -2.25 9.58 1.37
N ALA A 274 -2.67 9.43 2.63
CA ALA A 274 -3.29 8.22 3.13
C ALA A 274 -4.77 8.23 2.77
N LEU A 275 -5.25 7.13 2.19
CA LEU A 275 -6.60 6.94 1.71
C LEU A 275 -7.33 5.92 2.56
N PHE A 276 -8.57 6.24 2.89
CA PHE A 276 -9.49 5.40 3.63
C PHE A 276 -10.82 5.33 2.91
N VAL A 277 -11.54 4.23 3.06
CA VAL A 277 -12.89 4.09 2.48
C VAL A 277 -13.85 5.08 3.17
N SER A 278 -14.53 5.93 2.38
CA SER A 278 -15.55 6.85 2.91
C SER A 278 -16.77 6.09 3.44
N GLY A 279 -17.47 6.69 4.41
CA GLY A 279 -18.67 6.08 5.00
C GLY A 279 -18.40 4.90 5.94
N ARG A 280 -17.14 4.53 6.16
CA ARG A 280 -16.73 3.54 7.16
C ARG A 280 -15.96 4.19 8.29
N THR A 281 -16.04 3.60 9.49
CA THR A 281 -15.15 3.96 10.59
C THR A 281 -13.72 3.55 10.23
N ILE A 282 -12.79 4.50 10.34
CA ILE A 282 -11.37 4.21 10.10
C ILE A 282 -10.88 3.36 11.25
N LYS A 283 -10.26 2.21 10.93
CA LYS A 283 -9.65 1.33 11.93
C LYS A 283 -8.67 2.10 12.82
N PRO A 284 -8.71 1.92 14.15
CA PRO A 284 -7.75 2.56 15.07
C PRO A 284 -6.29 2.32 14.65
N ALA A 285 -5.93 1.11 14.25
CA ALA A 285 -4.58 0.78 13.78
C ALA A 285 -4.18 1.55 12.51
N ALA A 286 -5.10 1.73 11.56
CA ALA A 286 -4.83 2.49 10.32
C ALA A 286 -4.65 3.98 10.61
N ARG A 287 -5.44 4.54 11.55
CA ARG A 287 -5.29 5.91 12.02
C ARG A 287 -3.96 6.10 12.73
N ALA A 288 -3.65 5.24 13.70
CA ALA A 288 -2.42 5.32 14.49
C ALA A 288 -1.18 5.18 13.60
N PHE A 289 -1.19 4.27 12.62
CA PHE A 289 -0.09 4.15 11.67
C PHE A 289 0.10 5.40 10.81
N THR A 290 -1.00 5.99 10.35
CA THR A 290 -0.94 7.24 9.58
C THR A 290 -0.41 8.39 10.42
N ASP A 291 -0.86 8.52 11.70
CA ASP A 291 -0.37 9.53 12.65
C ASP A 291 1.12 9.35 12.93
N PHE A 292 1.54 8.09 13.13
CA PHE A 292 2.95 7.73 13.32
C PHE A 292 3.81 8.18 12.14
N LEU A 293 3.42 7.84 10.89
CA LEU A 293 4.18 8.25 9.70
C LEU A 293 4.25 9.77 9.56
N ILE A 294 3.14 10.49 9.80
CA ILE A 294 3.13 11.95 9.77
C ILE A 294 4.11 12.54 10.80
N ALA A 295 4.17 11.95 12.00
CA ALA A 295 5.10 12.40 13.04
C ALA A 295 6.56 12.12 12.66
N GLU A 296 6.84 10.95 12.07
CA GLU A 296 8.18 10.58 11.60
C GLU A 296 8.69 11.48 10.47
N PHE A 297 7.82 11.89 9.55
CA PHE A 297 8.22 12.79 8.45
C PHE A 297 8.39 14.26 8.84
N ARG A 298 7.97 14.64 10.06
CA ARG A 298 8.18 15.99 10.61
C ARG A 298 9.47 16.15 11.41
N ARG A 299 10.12 15.02 11.74
CA ARG A 299 11.43 14.98 12.41
C ARG A 299 12.56 15.20 11.42
#